data_284bb7d56cb96a5fbd3397dbb4c847b9
#
_entry.id   284bb7d56cb96a5fbd3397dbb4c847b9
#
_cell.length_a   1.000
_cell.length_b   1.000
_cell.length_c   1.000
_cell.angle_alpha   90.00
_cell.angle_beta   90.00
_cell.angle_gamma   90.00
#
_symmetry.space_group_name_H-M   'P 1'
#
loop_
_entity.id
_entity.type
_entity.pdbx_description
1 polymer ?
#
loop_
_entity_poly.entity_id
_entity_poly.type
_entity_poly.pdbx_seq_one_letter_code
_entity_poly.pdbx_strand_id
1 'polypeptide(L)'
;MATTTAQLLTQAEAALTAKDLQKAEAIYKQILVDNTHSLRDQENALLKLGELYRDQKNAQGVAEVITLSRAFMSSTAKAKTAKLIRTLLDFFNDIPDSQLVQIATLNDNIVWAKGEKRIFLKHSLETRLVGLQLETQQYKVALALIDTLLVELKRLDDKMVLTEVHLLESRVYRGIGNLSKAKAALTSSRTAANSIYCPPHLQSALDLQAGILHAEDKDYTTAYSYFFESFENLSSQGDDAALGALKYMLLCKVMLNLPEDVTSLLTLKLSTKYAHLRDVESMRAVARAHQGRNLADFEKALRDYKNELSSDPTIRSHLAALYDTLLQQNLLRIIEPYSVVEIEH
;
A
#
# COMPACT_ATOMS: atom_id res chain seq x y z
N MET A 1 -17.78 -45.34 -13.70
CA MET A 1 -16.31 -45.16 -13.45
C MET A 1 -16.13 -43.85 -12.71
N ALA A 2 -15.64 -43.89 -11.48
CA ALA A 2 -15.36 -42.66 -10.75
C ALA A 2 -14.19 -41.96 -11.47
N THR A 3 -14.44 -40.77 -12.04
CA THR A 3 -13.39 -39.93 -12.61
C THR A 3 -12.46 -39.53 -11.46
N THR A 4 -11.19 -39.87 -11.60
CA THR A 4 -10.18 -39.53 -10.59
C THR A 4 -10.05 -38.00 -10.50
N THR A 5 -9.86 -37.47 -9.32
CA THR A 5 -9.74 -36.00 -9.05
C THR A 5 -8.73 -35.31 -9.97
N ALA A 6 -7.63 -36.04 -10.29
CA ALA A 6 -6.62 -35.59 -11.24
C ALA A 6 -7.18 -35.40 -12.66
N GLN A 7 -8.11 -36.27 -13.09
CA GLN A 7 -8.77 -36.15 -14.41
C GLN A 7 -9.74 -34.96 -14.44
N LEU A 8 -10.44 -34.66 -13.34
CA LEU A 8 -11.32 -33.50 -13.22
C LEU A 8 -10.51 -32.21 -13.25
N LEU A 9 -9.37 -32.13 -12.53
CA LEU A 9 -8.48 -30.97 -12.57
C LEU A 9 -7.90 -30.74 -13.97
N THR A 10 -7.44 -31.79 -14.67
CA THR A 10 -6.95 -31.66 -16.05
C THR A 10 -8.06 -31.23 -17.02
N GLN A 11 -9.29 -31.71 -16.84
CA GLN A 11 -10.45 -31.26 -17.63
C GLN A 11 -10.81 -29.79 -17.36
N ALA A 12 -10.72 -29.34 -16.11
CA ALA A 12 -10.94 -27.95 -15.75
C ALA A 12 -9.86 -27.04 -16.38
N GLU A 13 -8.59 -27.44 -16.35
CA GLU A 13 -7.49 -26.72 -17.00
C GLU A 13 -7.64 -26.70 -18.53
N ALA A 14 -8.08 -27.79 -19.13
CA ALA A 14 -8.40 -27.84 -20.56
C ALA A 14 -9.57 -26.92 -20.93
N ALA A 15 -10.61 -26.84 -20.08
CA ALA A 15 -11.71 -25.92 -20.26
C ALA A 15 -11.27 -24.44 -20.14
N LEU A 16 -10.33 -24.13 -19.23
CA LEU A 16 -9.72 -22.80 -19.12
C LEU A 16 -8.95 -22.41 -20.38
N THR A 17 -8.14 -23.33 -20.93
CA THR A 17 -7.40 -23.10 -22.18
C THR A 17 -8.32 -22.93 -23.38
N ALA A 18 -9.48 -23.62 -23.38
CA ALA A 18 -10.54 -23.48 -24.39
C ALA A 18 -11.41 -22.22 -24.17
N LYS A 19 -11.15 -21.41 -23.13
CA LYS A 19 -11.96 -20.23 -22.73
C LYS A 19 -13.42 -20.55 -22.36
N ASP A 20 -13.71 -21.78 -22.02
CA ASP A 20 -15.05 -22.20 -21.53
C ASP A 20 -15.09 -22.05 -19.99
N LEU A 21 -15.23 -20.80 -19.55
CA LEU A 21 -15.13 -20.41 -18.14
C LEU A 21 -16.24 -21.04 -17.29
N GLN A 22 -17.45 -21.19 -17.86
CA GLN A 22 -18.59 -21.77 -17.13
C GLN A 22 -18.40 -23.26 -16.83
N LYS A 23 -17.82 -24.01 -17.77
CA LYS A 23 -17.50 -25.44 -17.53
C LYS A 23 -16.38 -25.59 -16.51
N ALA A 24 -15.34 -24.77 -16.60
CA ALA A 24 -14.26 -24.78 -15.62
C ALA A 24 -14.77 -24.51 -14.20
N GLU A 25 -15.62 -23.49 -14.04
CA GLU A 25 -16.27 -23.13 -12.78
C GLU A 25 -17.12 -24.29 -12.23
N ALA A 26 -17.95 -24.92 -13.07
CA ALA A 26 -18.79 -26.03 -12.66
C ALA A 26 -17.97 -27.24 -12.17
N ILE A 27 -16.84 -27.56 -12.86
CA ILE A 27 -15.95 -28.65 -12.46
C ILE A 27 -15.26 -28.34 -11.13
N TYR A 28 -14.75 -27.11 -10.94
CA TYR A 28 -14.12 -26.75 -9.67
C TYR A 28 -15.13 -26.77 -8.51
N LYS A 29 -16.35 -26.26 -8.70
CA LYS A 29 -17.42 -26.34 -7.70
C LYS A 29 -17.81 -27.79 -7.38
N GLN A 30 -17.85 -28.66 -8.37
CA GLN A 30 -18.10 -30.10 -8.16
C GLN A 30 -17.03 -30.74 -7.28
N ILE A 31 -15.73 -30.45 -7.52
CA ILE A 31 -14.63 -30.97 -6.70
C ILE A 31 -14.74 -30.51 -5.24
N LEU A 32 -15.28 -29.31 -5.00
CA LEU A 32 -15.43 -28.74 -3.66
C LEU A 32 -16.63 -29.33 -2.90
N VAL A 33 -17.69 -29.73 -3.59
CA VAL A 33 -18.88 -30.31 -2.97
C VAL A 33 -18.66 -31.78 -2.61
N ASP A 34 -17.87 -32.51 -3.41
CA ASP A 34 -17.59 -33.92 -3.20
C ASP A 34 -16.52 -34.12 -2.11
N ASN A 35 -16.95 -34.53 -0.90
CA ASN A 35 -16.06 -34.82 0.24
C ASN A 35 -15.15 -36.05 0.05
N THR A 36 -15.18 -36.72 -1.10
CA THR A 36 -14.35 -37.89 -1.42
C THR A 36 -12.94 -37.54 -1.90
N HIS A 37 -12.71 -36.27 -2.22
CA HIS A 37 -11.44 -35.77 -2.77
C HIS A 37 -10.40 -35.47 -1.70
N SER A 38 -9.11 -35.54 -2.09
CA SER A 38 -8.03 -35.24 -1.16
C SER A 38 -8.06 -33.75 -0.75
N LEU A 39 -7.70 -33.45 0.50
CA LEU A 39 -7.62 -32.08 1.02
C LEU A 39 -6.72 -31.16 0.16
N ARG A 40 -5.71 -31.76 -0.49
CA ARG A 40 -4.78 -31.03 -1.37
C ARG A 40 -5.44 -30.64 -2.70
N ASP A 41 -6.26 -31.51 -3.25
CA ASP A 41 -6.95 -31.25 -4.51
C ASP A 41 -8.05 -30.22 -4.33
N GLN A 42 -8.75 -30.25 -3.18
CA GLN A 42 -9.72 -29.22 -2.81
C GLN A 42 -9.06 -27.84 -2.61
N GLU A 43 -7.87 -27.79 -1.99
CA GLU A 43 -7.08 -26.56 -1.86
C GLU A 43 -6.71 -25.99 -3.23
N ASN A 44 -6.21 -26.84 -4.13
CA ASN A 44 -5.87 -26.46 -5.51
C ASN A 44 -7.11 -25.96 -6.27
N ALA A 45 -8.24 -26.64 -6.15
CA ALA A 45 -9.49 -26.24 -6.79
C ALA A 45 -9.99 -24.87 -6.29
N LEU A 46 -9.88 -24.59 -4.96
CA LEU A 46 -10.22 -23.29 -4.38
C LEU A 46 -9.33 -22.17 -4.93
N LEU A 47 -8.02 -22.39 -5.00
CA LEU A 47 -7.08 -21.40 -5.54
C LEU A 47 -7.36 -21.12 -7.01
N LYS A 48 -7.55 -22.18 -7.83
CA LYS A 48 -7.83 -22.04 -9.26
C LYS A 48 -9.18 -21.36 -9.54
N LEU A 49 -10.19 -21.65 -8.73
CA LEU A 49 -11.48 -20.97 -8.82
C LEU A 49 -11.35 -19.48 -8.43
N GLY A 50 -10.55 -19.18 -7.40
CA GLY A 50 -10.24 -17.80 -7.03
C GLY A 50 -9.48 -17.04 -8.12
N GLU A 51 -8.47 -17.67 -8.76
CA GLU A 51 -7.74 -17.11 -9.91
C GLU A 51 -8.70 -16.82 -11.09
N LEU A 52 -9.64 -17.73 -11.38
CA LEU A 52 -10.62 -17.57 -12.43
C LEU A 52 -11.51 -16.34 -12.19
N TYR A 53 -12.03 -16.17 -10.97
CA TYR A 53 -12.85 -14.99 -10.63
C TYR A 53 -12.05 -13.70 -10.58
N ARG A 54 -10.77 -13.74 -10.18
CA ARG A 54 -9.86 -12.60 -10.27
C ARG A 54 -9.70 -12.15 -11.73
N ASP A 55 -9.44 -13.08 -12.65
CA ASP A 55 -9.24 -12.79 -14.07
C ASP A 55 -10.52 -12.27 -14.74
N GLN A 56 -11.68 -12.70 -14.26
CA GLN A 56 -12.99 -12.17 -14.65
C GLN A 56 -13.32 -10.82 -13.99
N LYS A 57 -12.50 -10.33 -13.05
CA LYS A 57 -12.76 -9.13 -12.22
C LYS A 57 -14.08 -9.23 -11.43
N ASN A 58 -14.46 -10.44 -11.01
CA ASN A 58 -15.67 -10.72 -10.25
C ASN A 58 -15.39 -10.80 -8.75
N ALA A 59 -15.47 -9.67 -8.06
CA ALA A 59 -15.25 -9.61 -6.62
C ALA A 59 -16.24 -10.46 -5.81
N GLN A 60 -17.50 -10.53 -6.24
CA GLN A 60 -18.52 -11.35 -5.58
C GLN A 60 -18.20 -12.84 -5.65
N GLY A 61 -17.71 -13.31 -6.79
CA GLY A 61 -17.27 -14.69 -6.94
C GLY A 61 -16.11 -15.04 -6.02
N VAL A 62 -15.13 -14.15 -5.84
CA VAL A 62 -14.03 -14.34 -4.88
C VAL A 62 -14.58 -14.44 -3.44
N ALA A 63 -15.55 -13.60 -3.06
CA ALA A 63 -16.20 -13.65 -1.74
C ALA A 63 -16.92 -14.99 -1.51
N GLU A 64 -17.60 -15.54 -2.53
CA GLU A 64 -18.21 -16.86 -2.48
C GLU A 64 -17.18 -17.97 -2.27
N VAL A 65 -16.04 -17.93 -2.98
CA VAL A 65 -14.96 -18.92 -2.82
C VAL A 65 -14.42 -18.92 -1.39
N ILE A 66 -14.22 -17.72 -0.80
CA ILE A 66 -13.78 -17.60 0.59
C ILE A 66 -14.82 -18.21 1.55
N THR A 67 -16.10 -18.01 1.28
CA THR A 67 -17.18 -18.59 2.10
C THR A 67 -17.23 -20.10 1.97
N LEU A 68 -17.11 -20.65 0.75
CA LEU A 68 -17.05 -22.08 0.49
C LEU A 68 -15.82 -22.74 1.15
N SER A 69 -14.70 -22.02 1.22
CA SER A 69 -13.49 -22.50 1.85
C SER A 69 -13.66 -22.80 3.36
N ARG A 70 -14.64 -22.17 4.04
CA ARG A 70 -14.91 -22.39 5.47
C ARG A 70 -15.29 -23.82 5.82
N ALA A 71 -16.05 -24.51 4.97
CA ALA A 71 -16.42 -25.90 5.16
C ALA A 71 -15.19 -26.82 5.15
N PHE A 72 -14.25 -26.57 4.26
CA PHE A 72 -12.98 -27.27 4.15
C PHE A 72 -12.03 -26.97 5.33
N MET A 73 -12.08 -25.77 5.87
CA MET A 73 -11.17 -25.31 6.90
C MET A 73 -11.35 -25.99 8.25
N SER A 74 -12.51 -26.54 8.56
CA SER A 74 -12.75 -27.27 9.79
C SER A 74 -11.89 -28.52 9.93
N SER A 75 -11.55 -29.15 8.78
CA SER A 75 -10.74 -30.38 8.69
C SER A 75 -9.25 -30.14 8.48
N THR A 76 -8.83 -28.89 8.21
CA THR A 76 -7.46 -28.57 7.81
C THR A 76 -6.66 -27.91 8.94
N ALA A 77 -5.31 -28.08 8.92
CA ALA A 77 -4.42 -27.44 9.89
C ALA A 77 -4.53 -25.91 9.88
N LYS A 78 -4.60 -25.31 11.07
CA LYS A 78 -4.83 -23.85 11.27
C LYS A 78 -3.90 -22.94 10.46
N ALA A 79 -2.62 -23.33 10.32
CA ALA A 79 -1.63 -22.55 9.59
C ALA A 79 -1.87 -22.56 8.06
N LYS A 80 -2.22 -23.71 7.49
CA LYS A 80 -2.56 -23.82 6.05
C LYS A 80 -3.81 -23.03 5.71
N THR A 81 -4.83 -23.13 6.56
CA THR A 81 -6.06 -22.34 6.44
C THR A 81 -5.78 -20.85 6.41
N ALA A 82 -4.94 -20.36 7.33
CA ALA A 82 -4.61 -18.94 7.39
C ALA A 82 -3.89 -18.46 6.12
N LYS A 83 -2.99 -19.28 5.57
CA LYS A 83 -2.31 -18.99 4.30
C LYS A 83 -3.31 -18.93 3.13
N LEU A 84 -4.19 -19.93 3.02
CA LEU A 84 -5.18 -20.00 1.96
C LEU A 84 -6.10 -18.77 1.95
N ILE A 85 -6.64 -18.39 3.13
CA ILE A 85 -7.49 -17.19 3.24
C ILE A 85 -6.74 -15.93 2.80
N ARG A 86 -5.48 -15.78 3.22
CA ARG A 86 -4.68 -14.61 2.82
C ARG A 86 -4.50 -14.55 1.31
N THR A 87 -4.13 -15.67 0.68
CA THR A 87 -3.98 -15.75 -0.79
C THR A 87 -5.29 -15.42 -1.51
N LEU A 88 -6.43 -15.95 -1.03
CA LEU A 88 -7.73 -15.64 -1.64
C LEU A 88 -8.13 -14.16 -1.45
N LEU A 89 -7.78 -13.56 -0.31
CA LEU A 89 -8.00 -12.14 -0.08
C LEU A 89 -7.07 -11.25 -0.93
N ASP A 90 -5.88 -11.74 -1.28
CA ASP A 90 -4.95 -10.99 -2.13
C ASP A 90 -5.47 -10.85 -3.56
N PHE A 91 -6.33 -11.77 -4.03
CA PHE A 91 -6.97 -11.64 -5.34
C PHE A 91 -7.87 -10.41 -5.48
N PHE A 92 -8.40 -9.87 -4.37
CA PHE A 92 -9.14 -8.61 -4.43
C PHE A 92 -8.28 -7.41 -4.85
N ASN A 93 -6.96 -7.44 -4.62
CA ASN A 93 -6.07 -6.33 -4.97
C ASN A 93 -6.01 -6.10 -6.48
N ASP A 94 -6.23 -7.16 -7.27
CA ASP A 94 -6.20 -7.10 -8.74
C ASP A 94 -7.57 -6.70 -9.33
N ILE A 95 -8.62 -6.59 -8.50
CA ILE A 95 -9.98 -6.27 -8.94
C ILE A 95 -10.30 -4.81 -8.62
N PRO A 96 -10.54 -3.96 -9.63
CA PRO A 96 -10.92 -2.57 -9.40
C PRO A 96 -12.27 -2.49 -8.68
N ASP A 97 -12.47 -1.44 -7.87
CA ASP A 97 -13.71 -1.13 -7.16
C ASP A 97 -14.27 -2.25 -6.25
N SER A 98 -13.40 -3.17 -5.80
CA SER A 98 -13.79 -4.31 -4.95
C SER A 98 -13.86 -3.97 -3.45
N GLN A 99 -13.52 -2.76 -3.04
CA GLN A 99 -13.30 -2.37 -1.64
C GLN A 99 -14.51 -2.66 -0.73
N LEU A 100 -15.73 -2.35 -1.16
CA LEU A 100 -16.94 -2.59 -0.36
C LEU A 100 -17.19 -4.10 -0.15
N VAL A 101 -17.02 -4.90 -1.21
CA VAL A 101 -17.20 -6.36 -1.13
C VAL A 101 -16.10 -6.95 -0.25
N GLN A 102 -14.88 -6.45 -0.36
CA GLN A 102 -13.74 -6.89 0.45
C GLN A 102 -13.97 -6.60 1.94
N ILE A 103 -14.45 -5.40 2.29
CA ILE A 103 -14.79 -5.03 3.68
C ILE A 103 -15.88 -5.96 4.23
N ALA A 104 -16.97 -6.21 3.48
CA ALA A 104 -18.03 -7.12 3.89
C ALA A 104 -17.49 -8.54 4.11
N THR A 105 -16.71 -9.05 3.16
CA THR A 105 -16.08 -10.38 3.23
C THR A 105 -15.14 -10.52 4.43
N LEU A 106 -14.33 -9.48 4.72
CA LEU A 106 -13.46 -9.46 5.89
C LEU A 106 -14.25 -9.50 7.20
N ASN A 107 -15.29 -8.68 7.33
CA ASN A 107 -16.14 -8.67 8.52
C ASN A 107 -16.76 -10.05 8.78
N ASP A 108 -17.30 -10.70 7.76
CA ASP A 108 -17.88 -12.04 7.87
C ASP A 108 -16.82 -13.09 8.27
N ASN A 109 -15.60 -12.97 7.75
CA ASN A 109 -14.52 -13.88 8.10
C ASN A 109 -13.97 -13.63 9.51
N ILE A 110 -13.95 -12.39 9.99
CA ILE A 110 -13.57 -12.05 11.37
C ILE A 110 -14.58 -12.68 12.35
N VAL A 111 -15.89 -12.55 12.08
CA VAL A 111 -16.94 -13.18 12.90
C VAL A 111 -16.76 -14.70 12.93
N TRP A 112 -16.55 -15.33 11.79
CA TRP A 112 -16.28 -16.76 11.69
C TRP A 112 -15.00 -17.17 12.43
N ALA A 113 -13.87 -16.47 12.23
CA ALA A 113 -12.61 -16.76 12.90
C ALA A 113 -12.70 -16.65 14.42
N LYS A 114 -13.50 -15.69 14.92
CA LYS A 114 -13.81 -15.53 16.35
C LYS A 114 -14.60 -16.72 16.88
N GLY A 115 -15.62 -17.18 16.15
CA GLY A 115 -16.41 -18.37 16.51
C GLY A 115 -15.57 -19.64 16.59
N GLU A 116 -14.66 -19.84 15.63
CA GLU A 116 -13.71 -20.96 15.56
C GLU A 116 -12.50 -20.83 16.51
N LYS A 117 -12.44 -19.78 17.30
CA LYS A 117 -11.31 -19.49 18.24
C LYS A 117 -9.94 -19.45 17.54
N ARG A 118 -9.89 -18.92 16.29
CA ARG A 118 -8.67 -18.77 15.49
C ARG A 118 -8.08 -17.37 15.66
N ILE A 119 -7.53 -17.10 16.84
CA ILE A 119 -7.13 -15.76 17.26
C ILE A 119 -6.12 -15.10 16.31
N PHE A 120 -5.07 -15.80 15.90
CA PHE A 120 -4.05 -15.24 15.01
C PHE A 120 -4.61 -14.88 13.62
N LEU A 121 -5.52 -15.71 13.09
CA LEU A 121 -6.19 -15.40 11.83
C LEU A 121 -7.09 -14.17 12.01
N LYS A 122 -7.88 -14.10 13.10
CA LYS A 122 -8.70 -12.96 13.43
C LYS A 122 -7.88 -11.67 13.41
N HIS A 123 -6.74 -11.61 14.12
CA HIS A 123 -5.90 -10.41 14.17
C HIS A 123 -5.34 -10.03 12.79
N SER A 124 -4.90 -11.00 12.00
CA SER A 124 -4.43 -10.74 10.63
C SER A 124 -5.52 -10.16 9.73
N LEU A 125 -6.77 -10.64 9.85
CA LEU A 125 -7.92 -10.11 9.11
C LEU A 125 -8.32 -8.71 9.58
N GLU A 126 -8.31 -8.48 10.90
CA GLU A 126 -8.61 -7.16 11.48
C GLU A 126 -7.55 -6.12 11.08
N THR A 127 -6.25 -6.48 11.06
CA THR A 127 -5.18 -5.59 10.57
C THR A 127 -5.39 -5.22 9.11
N ARG A 128 -5.77 -6.19 8.26
CA ARG A 128 -6.08 -5.93 6.86
C ARG A 128 -7.31 -5.05 6.70
N LEU A 129 -8.34 -5.25 7.53
CA LEU A 129 -9.54 -4.42 7.54
C LEU A 129 -9.22 -2.97 7.91
N VAL A 130 -8.34 -2.73 8.88
CA VAL A 130 -7.85 -1.39 9.23
C VAL A 130 -7.15 -0.73 8.04
N GLY A 131 -6.34 -1.48 7.30
CA GLY A 131 -5.69 -0.98 6.06
C GLY A 131 -6.72 -0.50 5.03
N LEU A 132 -7.75 -1.28 4.77
CA LEU A 132 -8.84 -0.91 3.84
C LEU A 132 -9.66 0.28 4.34
N GLN A 133 -9.94 0.34 5.64
CA GLN A 133 -10.65 1.48 6.24
C GLN A 133 -9.82 2.77 6.16
N LEU A 134 -8.49 2.67 6.20
CA LEU A 134 -7.59 3.79 5.95
C LEU A 134 -7.69 4.26 4.49
N GLU A 135 -7.65 3.36 3.52
CA GLU A 135 -7.79 3.67 2.09
C GLU A 135 -9.15 4.30 1.75
N THR A 136 -10.22 3.81 2.38
CA THR A 136 -11.58 4.35 2.23
C THR A 136 -11.87 5.57 3.11
N GLN A 137 -10.84 6.11 3.82
CA GLN A 137 -10.93 7.27 4.69
C GLN A 137 -11.92 7.14 5.87
N GLN A 138 -12.21 5.91 6.30
CA GLN A 138 -13.09 5.61 7.43
C GLN A 138 -12.33 5.67 8.77
N TYR A 139 -11.66 6.78 9.04
CA TYR A 139 -10.71 6.92 10.14
C TYR A 139 -11.27 6.62 11.53
N LYS A 140 -12.54 7.03 11.81
CA LYS A 140 -13.16 6.80 13.12
C LYS A 140 -13.36 5.31 13.41
N VAL A 141 -13.81 4.56 12.40
CA VAL A 141 -14.05 3.11 12.53
C VAL A 141 -12.72 2.39 12.66
N ALA A 142 -11.72 2.79 11.86
CA ALA A 142 -10.35 2.26 11.93
C ALA A 142 -9.74 2.43 13.33
N LEU A 143 -9.84 3.62 13.94
CA LEU A 143 -9.32 3.87 15.30
C LEU A 143 -10.01 3.00 16.35
N ALA A 144 -11.32 2.86 16.31
CA ALA A 144 -12.04 2.00 17.26
C ALA A 144 -11.60 0.53 17.17
N LEU A 145 -11.32 0.04 15.95
CA LEU A 145 -10.80 -1.30 15.73
C LEU A 145 -9.35 -1.43 16.19
N ILE A 146 -8.50 -0.44 15.92
CA ILE A 146 -7.11 -0.38 16.39
C ILE A 146 -7.04 -0.44 17.92
N ASP A 147 -7.85 0.34 18.63
CA ASP A 147 -7.87 0.36 20.09
C ASP A 147 -8.15 -1.03 20.67
N THR A 148 -9.12 -1.76 20.11
CA THR A 148 -9.43 -3.13 20.54
C THR A 148 -8.29 -4.10 20.21
N LEU A 149 -7.71 -4.01 19.01
CA LEU A 149 -6.57 -4.82 18.59
C LEU A 149 -5.34 -4.62 19.47
N LEU A 150 -4.99 -3.39 19.79
CA LEU A 150 -3.82 -3.07 20.62
C LEU A 150 -3.95 -3.65 22.04
N VAL A 151 -5.16 -3.67 22.62
CA VAL A 151 -5.39 -4.30 23.93
C VAL A 151 -5.19 -5.81 23.87
N GLU A 152 -5.69 -6.47 22.84
CA GLU A 152 -5.54 -7.92 22.66
C GLU A 152 -4.08 -8.31 22.35
N LEU A 153 -3.42 -7.60 21.44
CA LEU A 153 -2.04 -7.88 21.01
C LEU A 153 -1.03 -7.68 22.14
N LYS A 154 -1.21 -6.66 22.98
CA LYS A 154 -0.36 -6.46 24.16
C LYS A 154 -0.48 -7.61 25.17
N ARG A 155 -1.64 -8.24 25.28
CA ARG A 155 -1.82 -9.43 26.14
C ARG A 155 -1.14 -10.68 25.58
N LEU A 156 -1.05 -10.80 24.25
CA LEU A 156 -0.46 -11.94 23.55
C LEU A 156 1.04 -11.76 23.31
N ASP A 157 1.58 -10.56 23.52
CA ASP A 157 2.96 -10.14 23.21
C ASP A 157 3.37 -10.44 21.74
N ASP A 158 2.41 -10.34 20.80
CA ASP A 158 2.68 -10.47 19.38
C ASP A 158 3.23 -9.14 18.81
N LYS A 159 4.54 -8.97 18.97
CA LYS A 159 5.25 -7.73 18.61
C LYS A 159 5.26 -7.46 17.12
N MET A 160 5.19 -8.51 16.29
CA MET A 160 5.17 -8.34 14.83
C MET A 160 3.89 -7.66 14.38
N VAL A 161 2.74 -8.21 14.75
CA VAL A 161 1.43 -7.62 14.43
C VAL A 161 1.25 -6.29 15.16
N LEU A 162 1.78 -6.16 16.38
CA LEU A 162 1.77 -4.90 17.13
C LEU A 162 2.48 -3.77 16.38
N THR A 163 3.62 -4.07 15.75
CA THR A 163 4.36 -3.12 14.90
C THR A 163 3.51 -2.66 13.72
N GLU A 164 2.87 -3.60 13.01
CA GLU A 164 2.01 -3.29 11.86
C GLU A 164 0.80 -2.43 12.27
N VAL A 165 0.14 -2.77 13.38
CA VAL A 165 -1.04 -2.03 13.87
C VAL A 165 -0.67 -0.63 14.33
N HIS A 166 0.45 -0.43 15.05
CA HIS A 166 0.92 0.91 15.41
C HIS A 166 1.36 1.74 14.18
N LEU A 167 1.89 1.10 13.12
CA LEU A 167 2.18 1.79 11.86
C LEU A 167 0.88 2.25 11.19
N LEU A 168 -0.15 1.41 11.14
CA LEU A 168 -1.47 1.79 10.62
C LEU A 168 -2.11 2.89 11.47
N GLU A 169 -1.99 2.82 12.80
CA GLU A 169 -2.43 3.86 13.73
C GLU A 169 -1.79 5.21 13.38
N SER A 170 -0.48 5.24 13.15
CA SER A 170 0.24 6.44 12.72
C SER A 170 -0.30 7.01 11.40
N ARG A 171 -0.58 6.14 10.42
CA ARG A 171 -1.15 6.54 9.13
C ARG A 171 -2.57 7.08 9.27
N VAL A 172 -3.39 6.49 10.12
CA VAL A 172 -4.76 6.96 10.40
C VAL A 172 -4.74 8.33 11.08
N TYR A 173 -3.90 8.53 12.12
CA TYR A 173 -3.76 9.83 12.76
C TYR A 173 -3.22 10.90 11.82
N ARG A 174 -2.32 10.56 10.91
CA ARG A 174 -1.88 11.46 9.85
C ARG A 174 -3.05 11.84 8.92
N GLY A 175 -3.86 10.88 8.50
CA GLY A 175 -5.04 11.11 7.65
C GLY A 175 -6.07 12.05 8.30
N ILE A 176 -6.16 12.04 9.64
CA ILE A 176 -7.01 12.96 10.42
C ILE A 176 -6.34 14.35 10.56
N GLY A 177 -5.03 14.47 10.31
CA GLY A 177 -4.26 15.71 10.52
C GLY A 177 -3.67 15.84 11.92
N ASN A 178 -3.69 14.80 12.76
CA ASN A 178 -3.11 14.83 14.10
C ASN A 178 -1.67 14.31 14.10
N LEU A 179 -0.72 15.17 13.71
CA LEU A 179 0.68 14.82 13.58
C LEU A 179 1.33 14.38 14.89
N SER A 180 0.95 14.99 16.02
CA SER A 180 1.51 14.64 17.33
C SER A 180 1.19 13.19 17.71
N LYS A 181 -0.05 12.76 17.53
CA LYS A 181 -0.45 11.36 17.78
C LYS A 181 0.14 10.42 16.74
N ALA A 182 0.24 10.83 15.47
CA ALA A 182 0.87 10.05 14.42
C ALA A 182 2.33 9.71 14.74
N LYS A 183 3.11 10.69 15.24
CA LYS A 183 4.50 10.50 15.69
C LYS A 183 4.59 9.60 16.91
N ALA A 184 3.72 9.77 17.89
CA ALA A 184 3.69 8.92 19.09
C ALA A 184 3.40 7.45 18.71
N ALA A 185 2.44 7.21 17.82
CA ALA A 185 2.14 5.87 17.31
C ALA A 185 3.32 5.26 16.54
N LEU A 186 3.99 6.06 15.68
CA LEU A 186 5.18 5.62 14.96
C LEU A 186 6.33 5.26 15.91
N THR A 187 6.54 6.04 16.96
CA THR A 187 7.54 5.74 18.00
C THR A 187 7.24 4.42 18.70
N SER A 188 5.97 4.16 19.02
CA SER A 188 5.52 2.88 19.60
C SER A 188 5.77 1.72 18.64
N SER A 189 5.48 1.92 17.34
CA SER A 189 5.75 0.93 16.30
C SER A 189 7.23 0.60 16.19
N ARG A 190 8.12 1.61 16.14
CA ARG A 190 9.57 1.40 16.11
C ARG A 190 10.11 0.73 17.37
N THR A 191 9.56 1.05 18.52
CA THR A 191 9.93 0.39 19.79
C THR A 191 9.59 -1.09 19.75
N ALA A 192 8.43 -1.48 19.22
CA ALA A 192 8.05 -2.86 19.02
C ALA A 192 8.96 -3.54 17.97
N ALA A 193 9.22 -2.89 16.84
CA ALA A 193 10.07 -3.39 15.77
C ALA A 193 11.52 -3.67 16.24
N ASN A 194 12.08 -2.77 17.04
CA ASN A 194 13.45 -2.92 17.56
C ASN A 194 13.62 -4.11 18.53
N SER A 195 12.54 -4.65 19.05
CA SER A 195 12.57 -5.80 19.96
C SER A 195 12.51 -7.16 19.26
N ILE A 196 12.36 -7.16 17.92
CA ILE A 196 12.23 -8.37 17.10
C ILE A 196 13.11 -8.24 15.84
N TYR A 197 13.25 -9.35 15.10
CA TYR A 197 13.74 -9.25 13.73
C TYR A 197 12.63 -8.64 12.86
N CYS A 198 12.81 -7.38 12.49
CA CYS A 198 11.86 -6.69 11.60
C CYS A 198 12.15 -7.05 10.14
N PRO A 199 11.18 -7.57 9.37
CA PRO A 199 11.37 -7.84 7.95
C PRO A 199 11.66 -6.55 7.17
N PRO A 200 12.50 -6.61 6.13
CA PRO A 200 12.91 -5.41 5.39
C PRO A 200 11.75 -4.61 4.79
N HIS A 201 10.66 -5.27 4.35
CA HIS A 201 9.47 -4.59 3.83
C HIS A 201 8.75 -3.77 4.91
N LEU A 202 8.70 -4.27 6.15
CA LEU A 202 8.08 -3.55 7.26
C LEU A 202 9.00 -2.42 7.75
N GLN A 203 10.32 -2.64 7.77
CA GLN A 203 11.29 -1.61 8.09
C GLN A 203 11.21 -0.44 7.09
N SER A 204 11.16 -0.72 5.79
CA SER A 204 11.02 0.31 4.76
C SER A 204 9.70 1.08 4.89
N ALA A 205 8.61 0.41 5.28
CA ALA A 205 7.32 1.06 5.53
C ALA A 205 7.36 1.99 6.76
N LEU A 206 8.11 1.62 7.81
CA LEU A 206 8.35 2.47 8.98
C LEU A 206 9.18 3.70 8.64
N ASP A 207 10.23 3.53 7.86
CA ASP A 207 11.12 4.61 7.44
C ASP A 207 10.40 5.56 6.47
N LEU A 208 9.59 5.01 5.55
CA LEU A 208 8.76 5.80 4.66
C LEU A 208 7.78 6.69 5.46
N GLN A 209 7.09 6.12 6.45
CA GLN A 209 6.16 6.87 7.31
C GLN A 209 6.88 7.93 8.14
N ALA A 210 8.09 7.63 8.64
CA ALA A 210 8.91 8.60 9.36
C ALA A 210 9.32 9.77 8.45
N GLY A 211 9.81 9.47 7.26
CA GLY A 211 10.15 10.49 6.27
C GLY A 211 8.97 11.41 5.96
N ILE A 212 7.78 10.85 5.77
CA ILE A 212 6.56 11.62 5.52
C ILE A 212 6.24 12.56 6.70
N LEU A 213 6.27 12.07 7.95
CA LEU A 213 5.97 12.89 9.13
C LEU A 213 7.00 14.00 9.36
N HIS A 214 8.29 13.75 9.07
CA HIS A 214 9.33 14.78 9.11
C HIS A 214 9.15 15.81 7.99
N ALA A 215 8.77 15.38 6.79
CA ALA A 215 8.49 16.30 5.69
C ALA A 215 7.30 17.22 6.01
N GLU A 216 6.25 16.72 6.65
CA GLU A 216 5.11 17.53 7.11
C GLU A 216 5.51 18.57 8.18
N ASP A 217 6.54 18.25 8.99
CA ASP A 217 7.15 19.24 9.91
C ASP A 217 8.13 20.20 9.22
N LYS A 218 8.30 20.09 7.91
CA LYS A 218 9.27 20.86 7.11
C LYS A 218 10.74 20.53 7.43
N ASP A 219 11.03 19.44 8.13
CA ASP A 219 12.37 18.90 8.34
C ASP A 219 12.75 17.98 7.17
N TYR A 220 13.02 18.59 6.03
CA TYR A 220 13.31 17.87 4.79
C TYR A 220 14.67 17.16 4.81
N THR A 221 15.59 17.58 5.67
CA THR A 221 16.91 16.96 5.81
C THR A 221 16.79 15.58 6.43
N THR A 222 16.10 15.49 7.57
CA THR A 222 15.84 14.22 8.23
C THR A 222 14.89 13.34 7.41
N ALA A 223 13.86 13.96 6.79
CA ALA A 223 12.95 13.26 5.89
C ALA A 223 13.68 12.58 4.73
N TYR A 224 14.63 13.27 4.10
CA TYR A 224 15.46 12.73 3.02
C TYR A 224 16.22 11.47 3.47
N SER A 225 16.82 11.50 4.66
CA SER A 225 17.57 10.34 5.17
C SER A 225 16.69 9.10 5.33
N TYR A 226 15.49 9.27 5.90
CA TYR A 226 14.53 8.17 6.02
C TYR A 226 14.01 7.67 4.66
N PHE A 227 13.74 8.56 3.73
CA PHE A 227 13.34 8.17 2.38
C PHE A 227 14.46 7.43 1.64
N PHE A 228 15.72 7.82 1.86
CA PHE A 228 16.87 7.14 1.28
C PHE A 228 16.99 5.70 1.80
N GLU A 229 16.90 5.49 3.12
CA GLU A 229 16.92 4.16 3.74
C GLU A 229 15.75 3.30 3.22
N SER A 230 14.54 3.87 3.15
CA SER A 230 13.38 3.19 2.58
C SER A 230 13.60 2.82 1.11
N PHE A 231 14.12 3.74 0.29
CA PHE A 231 14.41 3.52 -1.13
C PHE A 231 15.44 2.41 -1.35
N GLU A 232 16.52 2.41 -0.57
CA GLU A 232 17.57 1.40 -0.66
C GLU A 232 17.01 0.00 -0.35
N ASN A 233 16.23 -0.11 0.73
CA ASN A 233 15.58 -1.36 1.12
C ASN A 233 14.58 -1.85 0.06
N LEU A 234 13.68 -1.00 -0.43
CA LEU A 234 12.68 -1.36 -1.44
C LEU A 234 13.31 -1.69 -2.79
N SER A 235 14.30 -0.91 -3.23
CA SER A 235 15.00 -1.15 -4.49
C SER A 235 15.78 -2.46 -4.49
N SER A 236 16.35 -2.85 -3.33
CA SER A 236 17.05 -4.14 -3.18
C SER A 236 16.10 -5.34 -3.28
N GLN A 237 14.83 -5.16 -2.88
CA GLN A 237 13.79 -6.17 -2.99
C GLN A 237 13.12 -6.21 -4.38
N GLY A 238 13.37 -5.21 -5.21
CA GLY A 238 12.71 -5.05 -6.51
C GLY A 238 11.24 -4.65 -6.40
N ASP A 239 10.86 -3.99 -5.30
CA ASP A 239 9.50 -3.52 -5.06
C ASP A 239 9.20 -2.23 -5.84
N ASP A 240 8.05 -2.17 -6.48
CA ASP A 240 7.61 -1.00 -7.26
C ASP A 240 7.39 0.24 -6.38
N ALA A 241 7.14 0.05 -5.08
CA ALA A 241 7.02 1.14 -4.10
C ALA A 241 8.33 1.97 -3.95
N ALA A 242 9.48 1.45 -4.40
CA ALA A 242 10.75 2.18 -4.47
C ALA A 242 10.64 3.48 -5.28
N LEU A 243 9.82 3.48 -6.34
CA LEU A 243 9.58 4.68 -7.16
C LEU A 243 8.96 5.82 -6.32
N GLY A 244 8.00 5.50 -5.45
CA GLY A 244 7.39 6.46 -4.53
C GLY A 244 8.41 7.08 -3.57
N ALA A 245 9.26 6.25 -2.95
CA ALA A 245 10.33 6.71 -2.07
C ALA A 245 11.33 7.62 -2.81
N LEU A 246 11.70 7.26 -4.04
CA LEU A 246 12.57 8.09 -4.89
C LEU A 246 11.93 9.46 -5.19
N LYS A 247 10.63 9.51 -5.52
CA LYS A 247 9.88 10.76 -5.73
C LYS A 247 9.95 11.67 -4.49
N TYR A 248 9.77 11.10 -3.29
CA TYR A 248 9.87 11.87 -2.04
C TYR A 248 11.29 12.36 -1.75
N MET A 249 12.33 11.58 -2.07
CA MET A 249 13.72 12.03 -1.97
C MET A 249 13.99 13.23 -2.86
N LEU A 250 13.54 13.17 -4.13
CA LEU A 250 13.69 14.27 -5.08
C LEU A 250 12.93 15.51 -4.62
N LEU A 251 11.72 15.34 -4.10
CA LEU A 251 10.93 16.43 -3.52
C LEU A 251 11.67 17.11 -2.35
N CYS A 252 12.22 16.33 -1.43
CA CYS A 252 13.00 16.89 -0.31
C CYS A 252 14.18 17.73 -0.79
N LYS A 253 14.90 17.30 -1.84
CA LYS A 253 16.01 18.09 -2.40
C LYS A 253 15.55 19.39 -3.04
N VAL A 254 14.41 19.40 -3.71
CA VAL A 254 13.82 20.61 -4.25
C VAL A 254 13.40 21.57 -3.10
N MET A 255 12.76 21.04 -2.05
CA MET A 255 12.33 21.83 -0.88
C MET A 255 13.51 22.39 -0.07
N LEU A 256 14.67 21.74 -0.10
CA LEU A 256 15.93 22.21 0.49
C LEU A 256 16.67 23.24 -0.38
N ASN A 257 16.12 23.63 -1.53
CA ASN A 257 16.80 24.52 -2.49
C ASN A 257 18.09 23.93 -3.09
N LEU A 258 18.14 22.62 -3.25
CA LEU A 258 19.28 21.89 -3.82
C LEU A 258 18.88 21.15 -5.12
N PRO A 259 18.39 21.85 -6.16
CA PRO A 259 17.90 21.22 -7.39
C PRO A 259 19.00 20.53 -8.19
N GLU A 260 20.27 20.91 -8.02
CA GLU A 260 21.43 20.28 -8.66
C GLU A 260 21.61 18.84 -8.17
N ASP A 261 21.32 18.57 -6.89
CA ASP A 261 21.37 17.24 -6.30
C ASP A 261 20.37 16.27 -6.93
N VAL A 262 19.26 16.77 -7.47
CA VAL A 262 18.25 15.96 -8.17
C VAL A 262 18.87 15.22 -9.35
N THR A 263 19.74 15.89 -10.12
CA THR A 263 20.44 15.27 -11.25
C THR A 263 21.47 14.25 -10.78
N SER A 264 22.24 14.57 -9.73
CA SER A 264 23.24 13.66 -9.17
C SER A 264 22.61 12.39 -8.57
N LEU A 265 21.47 12.51 -7.89
CA LEU A 265 20.75 11.36 -7.35
C LEU A 265 20.26 10.39 -8.43
N LEU A 266 19.87 10.90 -9.58
CA LEU A 266 19.42 10.06 -10.71
C LEU A 266 20.55 9.35 -11.44
N THR A 267 21.81 9.71 -11.18
CA THR A 267 22.99 9.00 -11.70
C THR A 267 23.41 7.83 -10.80
N LEU A 268 22.89 7.73 -9.57
CA LEU A 268 23.16 6.62 -8.68
C LEU A 268 22.72 5.29 -9.31
N LYS A 269 23.51 4.24 -9.13
CA LYS A 269 23.24 2.90 -9.71
C LYS A 269 21.82 2.39 -9.44
N LEU A 270 21.30 2.60 -8.25
CA LEU A 270 19.95 2.17 -7.85
C LEU A 270 18.85 3.02 -8.53
N SER A 271 19.10 4.31 -8.73
CA SER A 271 18.13 5.25 -9.31
C SER A 271 18.07 5.19 -10.84
N THR A 272 19.16 4.77 -11.51
CA THR A 272 19.27 4.71 -12.98
C THR A 272 18.14 3.87 -13.60
N LYS A 273 17.72 2.80 -12.91
CA LYS A 273 16.59 1.95 -13.32
C LYS A 273 15.27 2.73 -13.47
N TYR A 274 15.06 3.76 -12.66
CA TYR A 274 13.84 4.56 -12.61
C TYR A 274 13.96 5.89 -13.37
N ALA A 275 15.16 6.29 -13.79
CA ALA A 275 15.46 7.62 -14.34
C ALA A 275 14.67 7.97 -15.61
N HIS A 276 14.18 6.97 -16.34
CA HIS A 276 13.44 7.12 -17.59
C HIS A 276 11.91 7.13 -17.39
N LEU A 277 11.45 6.91 -16.15
CA LEU A 277 10.03 6.88 -15.87
C LEU A 277 9.45 8.30 -15.85
N ARG A 278 8.23 8.42 -16.33
CA ARG A 278 7.50 9.69 -16.44
C ARG A 278 7.30 10.37 -15.08
N ASP A 279 7.14 9.58 -14.03
CA ASP A 279 7.09 10.05 -12.64
C ASP A 279 8.35 10.79 -12.21
N VAL A 280 9.53 10.26 -12.55
CA VAL A 280 10.81 10.89 -12.24
C VAL A 280 11.07 12.11 -13.12
N GLU A 281 10.64 12.05 -14.38
CA GLU A 281 10.73 13.17 -15.30
C GLU A 281 9.89 14.37 -14.82
N SER A 282 8.71 14.11 -14.24
CA SER A 282 7.87 15.15 -13.64
C SER A 282 8.60 15.88 -12.51
N MET A 283 9.28 15.16 -11.62
CA MET A 283 10.05 15.75 -10.53
C MET A 283 11.28 16.51 -11.04
N ARG A 284 11.90 16.04 -12.12
CA ARG A 284 12.99 16.75 -12.79
C ARG A 284 12.53 18.06 -13.41
N ALA A 285 11.33 18.08 -14.02
CA ALA A 285 10.74 19.29 -14.57
C ALA A 285 10.43 20.31 -13.48
N VAL A 286 9.88 19.87 -12.35
CA VAL A 286 9.65 20.71 -11.16
C VAL A 286 10.99 21.27 -10.62
N ALA A 287 12.04 20.47 -10.51
CA ALA A 287 13.35 20.91 -10.04
C ALA A 287 13.97 21.97 -10.96
N ARG A 288 13.87 21.80 -12.28
CA ARG A 288 14.36 22.79 -13.28
C ARG A 288 13.61 24.11 -13.19
N ALA A 289 12.28 24.06 -13.10
CA ALA A 289 11.46 25.26 -12.92
C ALA A 289 11.81 26.02 -11.65
N HIS A 290 12.04 25.29 -10.55
CA HIS A 290 12.47 25.87 -9.27
C HIS A 290 13.87 26.49 -9.37
N GLN A 291 14.85 25.82 -10.00
CA GLN A 291 16.20 26.35 -10.22
C GLN A 291 16.18 27.63 -11.05
N GLY A 292 15.32 27.67 -12.10
CA GLY A 292 15.15 28.85 -12.96
C GLY A 292 14.36 29.98 -12.32
N ARG A 293 13.78 29.77 -11.12
CA ARG A 293 12.83 30.69 -10.47
C ARG A 293 11.72 31.13 -11.43
N ASN A 294 11.23 30.19 -12.26
CA ASN A 294 10.26 30.46 -13.31
C ASN A 294 8.90 29.83 -12.97
N LEU A 295 7.95 30.68 -12.62
CA LEU A 295 6.58 30.27 -12.29
C LEU A 295 5.84 29.65 -13.47
N ALA A 296 6.03 30.20 -14.68
CA ALA A 296 5.37 29.72 -15.88
C ALA A 296 5.80 28.29 -16.26
N ASP A 297 7.09 27.98 -16.12
CA ASP A 297 7.61 26.63 -16.36
C ASP A 297 7.11 25.63 -15.28
N PHE A 298 6.96 26.09 -14.04
CA PHE A 298 6.39 25.30 -12.96
C PHE A 298 4.92 24.96 -13.21
N GLU A 299 4.11 25.97 -13.60
CA GLU A 299 2.70 25.74 -13.96
C GLU A 299 2.56 24.84 -15.18
N LYS A 300 3.46 24.96 -16.16
CA LYS A 300 3.53 24.06 -17.30
C LYS A 300 3.82 22.63 -16.85
N ALA A 301 4.80 22.42 -15.98
CA ALA A 301 5.12 21.11 -15.42
C ALA A 301 3.92 20.50 -14.67
N LEU A 302 3.19 21.28 -13.86
CA LEU A 302 1.97 20.84 -13.18
C LEU A 302 0.85 20.42 -14.15
N ARG A 303 0.73 21.09 -15.29
CA ARG A 303 -0.26 20.74 -16.32
C ARG A 303 0.14 19.50 -17.12
N ASP A 304 1.39 19.42 -17.55
CA ASP A 304 1.90 18.36 -18.42
C ASP A 304 1.98 17.00 -17.66
N TYR A 305 2.26 17.05 -16.36
CA TYR A 305 2.41 15.88 -15.46
C TYR A 305 1.32 15.81 -14.40
N LYS A 306 0.10 16.25 -14.73
CA LYS A 306 -1.00 16.33 -13.76
C LYS A 306 -1.27 15.00 -13.07
N ASN A 307 -1.27 13.90 -13.81
CA ASN A 307 -1.57 12.57 -13.24
C ASN A 307 -0.49 12.10 -12.26
N GLU A 308 0.77 12.29 -12.62
CA GLU A 308 1.93 11.84 -11.85
C GLU A 308 2.15 12.66 -10.55
N LEU A 309 1.77 13.95 -10.58
CA LEU A 309 1.95 14.87 -9.45
C LEU A 309 0.72 15.00 -8.56
N SER A 310 -0.49 14.76 -9.08
CA SER A 310 -1.73 14.88 -8.29
C SER A 310 -2.21 13.59 -7.67
N SER A 311 -1.71 12.43 -8.11
CA SER A 311 -2.11 11.12 -7.59
C SER A 311 -1.76 10.92 -6.12
N ASP A 312 -0.66 11.52 -5.68
CA ASP A 312 -0.16 11.41 -4.30
C ASP A 312 -0.50 12.66 -3.49
N PRO A 313 -1.32 12.53 -2.43
CA PRO A 313 -1.73 13.66 -1.59
C PRO A 313 -0.55 14.33 -0.88
N THR A 314 0.52 13.58 -0.55
CA THR A 314 1.73 14.11 0.06
C THR A 314 2.48 15.02 -0.90
N ILE A 315 2.73 14.56 -2.12
CA ILE A 315 3.41 15.37 -3.14
C ILE A 315 2.59 16.63 -3.42
N ARG A 316 1.27 16.49 -3.57
CA ARG A 316 0.39 17.62 -3.85
C ARG A 316 0.43 18.70 -2.78
N SER A 317 0.43 18.34 -1.49
CA SER A 317 0.50 19.30 -0.39
C SER A 317 1.82 20.06 -0.37
N HIS A 318 2.95 19.38 -0.60
CA HIS A 318 4.26 20.02 -0.66
C HIS A 318 4.48 20.85 -1.93
N LEU A 319 3.91 20.44 -3.07
CA LEU A 319 3.95 21.24 -4.30
C LEU A 319 3.16 22.55 -4.15
N ALA A 320 2.07 22.58 -3.39
CA ALA A 320 1.35 23.80 -3.08
C ALA A 320 2.25 24.77 -2.28
N ALA A 321 2.92 24.28 -1.24
CA ALA A 321 3.87 25.07 -0.45
C ALA A 321 5.08 25.53 -1.31
N LEU A 322 5.53 24.69 -2.26
CA LEU A 322 6.60 25.05 -3.19
C LEU A 322 6.17 26.15 -4.16
N TYR A 323 4.91 26.12 -4.62
CA TYR A 323 4.34 27.17 -5.46
C TYR A 323 4.39 28.53 -4.77
N ASP A 324 3.97 28.59 -3.51
CA ASP A 324 4.01 29.84 -2.71
C ASP A 324 5.45 30.35 -2.55
N THR A 325 6.39 29.47 -2.28
CA THR A 325 7.81 29.81 -2.17
C THR A 325 8.38 30.31 -3.51
N LEU A 326 8.01 29.66 -4.61
CA LEU A 326 8.46 30.02 -5.94
C LEU A 326 7.86 31.38 -6.37
N LEU A 327 6.60 31.65 -6.01
CA LEU A 327 5.96 32.94 -6.23
C LEU A 327 6.72 34.05 -5.54
N GLN A 328 7.08 33.88 -4.26
CA GLN A 328 7.90 34.84 -3.51
C GLN A 328 9.28 35.05 -4.16
N GLN A 329 9.95 33.95 -4.58
CA GLN A 329 11.25 34.05 -5.25
C GLN A 329 11.16 34.75 -6.61
N ASN A 330 10.09 34.51 -7.36
CA ASN A 330 9.86 35.19 -8.64
C ASN A 330 9.62 36.68 -8.45
N LEU A 331 8.82 37.06 -7.45
CA LEU A 331 8.64 38.47 -7.06
C LEU A 331 9.98 39.13 -6.66
N LEU A 332 10.76 38.47 -5.80
CA LEU A 332 12.09 38.96 -5.44
C LEU A 332 12.99 39.17 -6.64
N ARG A 333 12.99 38.23 -7.61
CA ARG A 333 13.75 38.35 -8.85
C ARG A 333 13.35 39.57 -9.69
N ILE A 334 12.05 39.91 -9.70
CA ILE A 334 11.53 41.10 -10.42
C ILE A 334 11.97 42.39 -9.77
N ILE A 335 11.98 42.45 -8.44
CA ILE A 335 12.33 43.67 -7.67
C ILE A 335 13.84 43.82 -7.49
N GLU A 336 14.65 42.77 -7.54
CA GLU A 336 16.10 42.76 -7.26
C GLU A 336 16.89 43.87 -8.01
N PRO A 337 16.59 44.22 -9.29
CA PRO A 337 17.31 45.25 -10.01
C PRO A 337 16.87 46.68 -9.64
N TYR A 338 15.82 46.86 -8.84
CA TYR A 338 15.28 48.17 -8.50
C TYR A 338 15.64 48.60 -7.07
N SER A 339 16.05 49.85 -6.90
CA SER A 339 16.33 50.45 -5.56
C SER A 339 15.07 50.86 -4.81
N VAL A 340 14.00 51.18 -5.52
CA VAL A 340 12.69 51.58 -5.00
C VAL A 340 11.61 50.95 -5.88
N VAL A 341 10.59 50.37 -5.29
CA VAL A 341 9.44 49.77 -5.97
C VAL A 341 8.17 50.33 -5.35
N GLU A 342 7.31 50.88 -6.18
CA GLU A 342 5.97 51.33 -5.79
C GLU A 342 5.01 50.16 -5.76
N ILE A 343 4.23 49.99 -4.68
CA ILE A 343 3.23 48.94 -4.56
C ILE A 343 1.87 49.59 -4.84
N GLU A 344 1.32 49.38 -6.03
CA GLU A 344 -0.08 49.70 -6.30
C GLU A 344 -0.98 48.58 -5.77
N HIS A 345 -2.08 48.95 -5.12
CA HIS A 345 -3.07 48.00 -4.56
C HIS A 345 -3.93 47.36 -5.62
#